data_0231497f6d3a9462ce1d497e9742dede
#
_entry.id   0231497f6d3a9462ce1d497e9742dede
#
_cell.length_a   1.000
_cell.length_b   1.000
_cell.length_c   1.000
_cell.angle_alpha   90.00
_cell.angle_beta   90.00
_cell.angle_gamma   90.00
#
_symmetry.space_group_name_H-M   'P 1'
#
loop_
_entity.id
_entity.type
_entity.pdbx_description
1 polymer ?
#
loop_
_entity_poly.entity_id
_entity_poly.type
_entity_poly.pdbx_seq_one_letter_code
_entity_poly.pdbx_strand_id
1 'polypeptide(L)'
;AGKTTTFYSILGLIKVDSGEVFLEDKEITKIPPHRRAEVGMSYLPQEPSIFRNLSVKSNILGVAEKNFSKSLELKSFYTKTLKEFGLEDIEGSLGFVLSGGQRRKVEIARCLAAKPKLILLDEPFAGIDPLAIEDIKNVLQKLSDKGISILITDHNLRETIDICDYSIVIKDGRILDKGNKDYLINSSLIKEEYFGKVFD
;
A
#
# COMPACT_ATOMS: atom_id res chain seq x y z
N ALA A 1 -17.98 3.42 -4.68
CA ALA A 1 -17.37 4.25 -5.74
C ALA A 1 -16.64 3.44 -6.83
N GLY A 2 -16.34 2.15 -6.62
CA GLY A 2 -15.61 1.29 -7.57
C GLY A 2 -14.11 1.13 -7.29
N LYS A 3 -13.54 1.80 -6.27
CA LYS A 3 -12.12 1.67 -5.90
C LYS A 3 -11.73 0.23 -5.55
N THR A 4 -12.45 -0.40 -4.63
CA THR A 4 -12.20 -1.80 -4.20
C THR A 4 -12.38 -2.77 -5.36
N THR A 5 -13.39 -2.56 -6.22
CA THR A 5 -13.60 -3.36 -7.43
C THR A 5 -12.40 -3.27 -8.37
N THR A 6 -11.88 -2.06 -8.60
CA THR A 6 -10.67 -1.85 -9.41
C THR A 6 -9.46 -2.56 -8.80
N PHE A 7 -9.25 -2.45 -7.49
CA PHE A 7 -8.18 -3.16 -6.79
C PHE A 7 -8.28 -4.67 -6.94
N TYR A 8 -9.47 -5.22 -6.72
CA TYR A 8 -9.69 -6.66 -6.83
C TYR A 8 -9.52 -7.16 -8.26
N SER A 9 -9.86 -6.34 -9.27
CA SER A 9 -9.57 -6.63 -10.67
C SER A 9 -8.05 -6.66 -10.94
N ILE A 10 -7.31 -5.67 -10.44
CA ILE A 10 -5.85 -5.59 -10.56
C ILE A 10 -5.19 -6.75 -9.82
N LEU A 11 -5.72 -7.18 -8.67
CA LEU A 11 -5.24 -8.33 -7.92
C LEU A 11 -5.64 -9.68 -8.52
N GLY A 12 -6.62 -9.69 -9.44
CA GLY A 12 -7.19 -10.91 -10.02
C GLY A 12 -8.12 -11.67 -9.08
N LEU A 13 -8.60 -11.02 -8.02
CA LEU A 13 -9.59 -11.58 -7.08
C LEU A 13 -10.98 -11.61 -7.69
N ILE A 14 -11.27 -10.71 -8.62
CA ILE A 14 -12.48 -10.73 -9.45
C ILE A 14 -12.09 -10.74 -10.93
N LYS A 15 -12.94 -11.38 -11.72
CA LYS A 15 -12.76 -11.45 -13.17
C LYS A 15 -13.12 -10.10 -13.80
N VAL A 16 -12.29 -9.64 -14.73
CA VAL A 16 -12.55 -8.45 -15.55
C VAL A 16 -13.47 -8.86 -16.71
N ASP A 17 -14.57 -8.15 -16.90
CA ASP A 17 -15.50 -8.41 -18.01
C ASP A 17 -14.93 -7.97 -19.36
N SER A 18 -14.21 -6.83 -19.37
CA SER A 18 -13.53 -6.30 -20.54
C SER A 18 -12.34 -5.44 -20.15
N GLY A 19 -11.40 -5.25 -21.07
CA GLY A 19 -10.16 -4.53 -20.85
C GLY A 19 -9.02 -5.45 -20.41
N GLU A 20 -7.87 -4.85 -20.20
CA GLU A 20 -6.62 -5.56 -19.93
C GLU A 20 -5.89 -4.93 -18.76
N VAL A 21 -5.14 -5.75 -18.01
CA VAL A 21 -4.30 -5.33 -16.89
C VAL A 21 -2.86 -5.69 -17.22
N PHE A 22 -1.99 -4.69 -17.17
CA PHE A 22 -0.55 -4.86 -17.38
C PHE A 22 0.23 -4.50 -16.12
N LEU A 23 1.29 -5.25 -15.84
CA LEU A 23 2.33 -4.87 -14.90
C LEU A 23 3.64 -4.74 -15.70
N GLU A 24 4.15 -3.52 -15.82
CA GLU A 24 5.16 -3.18 -16.81
C GLU A 24 4.65 -3.60 -18.22
N ASP A 25 5.46 -4.31 -19.01
CA ASP A 25 5.10 -4.78 -20.35
C ASP A 25 4.38 -6.15 -20.35
N LYS A 26 4.11 -6.72 -19.17
CA LYS A 26 3.51 -8.04 -19.05
C LYS A 26 2.01 -7.95 -18.82
N GLU A 27 1.22 -8.52 -19.72
CA GLU A 27 -0.21 -8.71 -19.48
C GLU A 27 -0.45 -9.73 -18.37
N ILE A 28 -1.24 -9.32 -17.37
CA ILE A 28 -1.58 -10.13 -16.20
C ILE A 28 -3.08 -10.37 -16.04
N THR A 29 -3.90 -9.98 -17.00
CA THR A 29 -5.37 -10.04 -16.93
C THR A 29 -5.88 -11.42 -16.52
N LYS A 30 -5.33 -12.47 -17.13
CA LYS A 30 -5.72 -13.88 -16.89
C LYS A 30 -4.86 -14.60 -15.85
N ILE A 31 -3.87 -13.92 -15.27
CA ILE A 31 -2.98 -14.51 -14.26
C ILE A 31 -3.72 -14.56 -12.91
N PRO A 32 -3.81 -15.73 -12.25
CA PRO A 32 -4.47 -15.86 -10.96
C PRO A 32 -3.69 -15.11 -9.84
N PRO A 33 -4.36 -14.73 -8.71
CA PRO A 33 -3.76 -13.87 -7.67
C PRO A 33 -2.41 -14.35 -7.15
N HIS A 34 -2.27 -15.65 -6.84
CA HIS A 34 -1.01 -16.20 -6.33
C HIS A 34 0.15 -16.06 -7.31
N ARG A 35 -0.12 -16.14 -8.62
CA ARG A 35 0.87 -15.91 -9.67
C ARG A 35 1.18 -14.44 -9.90
N ARG A 36 0.24 -13.53 -9.58
CA ARG A 36 0.51 -12.08 -9.60
C ARG A 36 1.50 -11.69 -8.51
N ALA A 37 1.50 -12.37 -7.37
CA ALA A 37 2.53 -12.20 -6.34
C ALA A 37 3.93 -12.61 -6.86
N GLU A 38 4.03 -13.69 -7.64
CA GLU A 38 5.30 -14.15 -8.24
C GLU A 38 5.88 -13.17 -9.27
N VAL A 39 5.04 -12.38 -9.94
CA VAL A 39 5.51 -11.35 -10.87
C VAL A 39 5.83 -9.99 -10.21
N GLY A 40 5.75 -9.93 -8.88
CA GLY A 40 6.19 -8.78 -8.10
C GLY A 40 5.06 -7.89 -7.60
N MET A 41 3.86 -8.41 -7.37
CA MET A 41 2.77 -7.66 -6.74
C MET A 41 2.64 -8.05 -5.27
N SER A 42 2.54 -7.06 -4.39
CA SER A 42 2.15 -7.25 -2.99
C SER A 42 0.87 -6.48 -2.70
N TYR A 43 0.08 -7.00 -1.77
CA TYR A 43 -1.20 -6.41 -1.38
C TYR A 43 -1.31 -6.28 0.13
N LEU A 44 -1.69 -5.08 0.57
CA LEU A 44 -2.02 -4.79 1.95
C LEU A 44 -3.52 -4.47 2.03
N PRO A 45 -4.34 -5.36 2.61
CA PRO A 45 -5.77 -5.14 2.75
C PRO A 45 -6.09 -4.04 3.78
N GLN A 46 -7.32 -3.52 3.72
CA GLN A 46 -7.86 -2.61 4.72
C GLN A 46 -7.90 -3.28 6.11
N GLU A 47 -8.37 -4.52 6.17
CA GLU A 47 -8.42 -5.30 7.40
C GLU A 47 -7.01 -5.68 7.88
N PRO A 48 -6.77 -5.69 9.22
CA PRO A 48 -5.48 -6.07 9.77
C PRO A 48 -5.04 -7.48 9.35
N SER A 49 -3.87 -7.56 8.72
CA SER A 49 -3.30 -8.81 8.20
C SER A 49 -2.16 -9.38 9.04
N ILE A 50 -1.80 -8.71 10.14
CA ILE A 50 -0.71 -9.13 11.01
C ILE A 50 -0.99 -10.47 11.69
N PHE A 51 0.02 -11.33 11.80
CA PHE A 51 -0.05 -12.53 12.63
C PHE A 51 0.06 -12.13 14.11
N ARG A 52 -1.09 -12.04 14.78
CA ARG A 52 -1.22 -11.45 16.12
C ARG A 52 -0.38 -12.14 17.19
N ASN A 53 -0.23 -13.45 17.10
CA ASN A 53 0.52 -14.27 18.07
C ASN A 53 1.99 -14.46 17.70
N LEU A 54 2.46 -13.83 16.63
CA LEU A 54 3.88 -13.82 16.25
C LEU A 54 4.51 -12.47 16.59
N SER A 55 5.82 -12.49 16.88
CA SER A 55 6.58 -11.27 17.07
C SER A 55 6.68 -10.45 15.77
N VAL A 56 7.04 -9.16 15.88
CA VAL A 56 7.39 -8.32 14.73
C VAL A 56 8.44 -9.01 13.86
N LYS A 57 9.50 -9.52 14.48
CA LYS A 57 10.54 -10.31 13.82
C LYS A 57 9.97 -11.47 13.03
N SER A 58 9.16 -12.32 13.65
CA SER A 58 8.59 -13.51 13.01
C SER A 58 7.59 -13.14 11.89
N ASN A 59 6.85 -12.04 12.06
CA ASN A 59 5.96 -11.53 11.02
C ASN A 59 6.72 -11.16 9.74
N ILE A 60 7.87 -10.51 9.86
CA ILE A 60 8.68 -10.05 8.71
C ILE A 60 9.47 -11.23 8.11
N LEU A 61 10.19 -11.99 8.97
CA LEU A 61 11.06 -13.07 8.51
C LEU A 61 10.30 -14.22 7.87
N GLY A 62 9.09 -14.56 8.35
CA GLY A 62 8.27 -15.62 7.77
C GLY A 62 7.93 -15.43 6.28
N VAL A 63 7.91 -14.18 5.81
CA VAL A 63 7.78 -13.87 4.37
C VAL A 63 9.14 -13.75 3.70
N ALA A 64 10.11 -13.14 4.38
CA ALA A 64 11.42 -12.87 3.81
C ALA A 64 12.21 -14.15 3.50
N GLU A 65 12.16 -15.16 4.36
CA GLU A 65 12.90 -16.42 4.20
C GLU A 65 12.63 -17.11 2.87
N LYS A 66 11.41 -17.01 2.35
CA LYS A 66 11.07 -17.56 1.02
C LYS A 66 11.75 -16.81 -0.13
N ASN A 67 12.06 -15.53 0.05
CA ASN A 67 12.49 -14.63 -1.04
C ASN A 67 13.98 -14.27 -0.98
N PHE A 68 14.67 -14.64 0.11
CA PHE A 68 16.11 -14.41 0.30
C PHE A 68 16.83 -15.74 0.49
N SER A 69 17.55 -16.18 -0.55
CA SER A 69 18.27 -17.47 -0.54
C SER A 69 19.56 -17.44 0.28
N LYS A 70 20.17 -16.25 0.48
CA LYS A 70 21.40 -16.09 1.24
C LYS A 70 21.13 -15.50 2.62
N SER A 71 21.65 -16.16 3.66
CA SER A 71 21.52 -15.72 5.05
C SER A 71 22.00 -14.28 5.30
N LEU A 72 23.09 -13.86 4.65
CA LEU A 72 23.60 -12.49 4.75
C LEU A 72 22.66 -11.45 4.13
N GLU A 73 22.06 -11.77 2.99
CA GLU A 73 21.09 -10.88 2.34
C GLU A 73 19.83 -10.74 3.20
N LEU A 74 19.34 -11.87 3.74
CA LEU A 74 18.19 -11.87 4.64
C LEU A 74 18.45 -11.02 5.89
N LYS A 75 19.60 -11.19 6.53
CA LYS A 75 20.00 -10.40 7.70
C LYS A 75 20.10 -8.91 7.37
N SER A 76 20.74 -8.57 6.26
CA SER A 76 20.87 -7.19 5.79
C SER A 76 19.50 -6.56 5.50
N PHE A 77 18.62 -7.27 4.79
CA PHE A 77 17.25 -6.84 4.53
C PHE A 77 16.52 -6.56 5.85
N TYR A 78 16.52 -7.53 6.77
CA TYR A 78 15.83 -7.42 8.04
C TYR A 78 16.30 -6.21 8.87
N THR A 79 17.63 -6.07 9.06
CA THR A 79 18.20 -4.96 9.83
C THR A 79 17.87 -3.60 9.21
N LYS A 80 17.97 -3.47 7.88
CA LYS A 80 17.59 -2.24 7.18
C LYS A 80 16.12 -1.93 7.36
N THR A 81 15.26 -2.93 7.21
CA THR A 81 13.81 -2.77 7.32
C THR A 81 13.43 -2.32 8.73
N LEU A 82 13.97 -2.93 9.78
CA LEU A 82 13.70 -2.49 11.15
C LEU A 82 14.03 -1.01 11.34
N LYS A 83 15.23 -0.60 10.92
CA LYS A 83 15.69 0.79 11.04
C LYS A 83 14.85 1.77 10.24
N GLU A 84 14.54 1.45 8.99
CA GLU A 84 13.77 2.32 8.10
C GLU A 84 12.34 2.54 8.57
N PHE A 85 11.77 1.53 9.22
CA PHE A 85 10.39 1.54 9.71
C PHE A 85 10.30 1.96 11.19
N GLY A 86 11.44 2.16 11.88
CA GLY A 86 11.47 2.47 13.33
C GLY A 86 10.83 1.36 14.15
N LEU A 87 11.23 0.11 13.91
CA LEU A 87 10.67 -1.09 14.56
C LEU A 87 11.70 -1.80 15.47
N GLU A 88 12.90 -1.21 15.63
CA GLU A 88 14.01 -1.85 16.36
C GLU A 88 13.65 -2.19 17.81
N ASP A 89 13.07 -1.22 18.52
CA ASP A 89 12.73 -1.36 19.94
C ASP A 89 11.56 -2.33 20.21
N ILE A 90 10.82 -2.69 19.16
CA ILE A 90 9.63 -3.54 19.28
C ILE A 90 9.76 -4.86 18.51
N GLU A 91 10.97 -5.23 18.04
CA GLU A 91 11.15 -6.43 17.20
C GLU A 91 10.68 -7.73 17.88
N GLY A 92 10.78 -7.80 19.20
CA GLY A 92 10.32 -8.92 20.03
C GLY A 92 8.84 -8.87 20.41
N SER A 93 8.17 -7.73 20.22
CA SER A 93 6.78 -7.53 20.62
C SER A 93 5.83 -8.36 19.76
N LEU A 94 4.80 -8.94 20.39
CA LEU A 94 3.76 -9.70 19.67
C LEU A 94 2.81 -8.77 18.92
N GLY A 95 2.29 -9.25 17.80
CA GLY A 95 1.43 -8.46 16.93
C GLY A 95 0.18 -7.88 17.61
N PHE A 96 -0.36 -8.56 18.63
CA PHE A 96 -1.58 -8.11 19.32
C PHE A 96 -1.36 -6.91 20.27
N VAL A 97 -0.12 -6.61 20.68
CA VAL A 97 0.17 -5.47 21.56
C VAL A 97 0.54 -4.19 20.81
N LEU A 98 0.69 -4.26 19.49
CA LEU A 98 1.10 -3.14 18.65
C LEU A 98 -0.01 -2.09 18.52
N SER A 99 0.37 -0.80 18.54
CA SER A 99 -0.52 0.29 18.16
C SER A 99 -0.95 0.16 16.68
N GLY A 100 -1.97 0.90 16.26
CA GLY A 100 -2.43 0.90 14.87
C GLY A 100 -1.31 1.23 13.88
N GLY A 101 -0.56 2.30 14.14
CA GLY A 101 0.56 2.72 13.30
C GLY A 101 1.73 1.73 13.29
N GLN A 102 2.11 1.19 14.46
CA GLN A 102 3.15 0.15 14.54
C GLN A 102 2.76 -1.09 13.75
N ARG A 103 1.52 -1.56 13.92
CA ARG A 103 0.98 -2.70 13.17
C ARG A 103 1.05 -2.45 11.68
N ARG A 104 0.60 -1.28 11.20
CA ARG A 104 0.61 -0.94 9.77
C ARG A 104 2.02 -0.91 9.20
N LYS A 105 2.98 -0.37 9.95
CA LYS A 105 4.39 -0.41 9.55
C LYS A 105 4.91 -1.85 9.41
N VAL A 106 4.58 -2.75 10.32
CA VAL A 106 4.96 -4.18 10.22
C VAL A 106 4.31 -4.86 9.01
N GLU A 107 3.06 -4.56 8.71
CA GLU A 107 2.34 -5.11 7.56
C GLU A 107 2.96 -4.64 6.23
N ILE A 108 3.35 -3.36 6.11
CA ILE A 108 4.07 -2.83 4.95
C ILE A 108 5.47 -3.47 4.84
N ALA A 109 6.19 -3.66 5.96
CA ALA A 109 7.47 -4.35 5.98
C ALA A 109 7.35 -5.80 5.47
N ARG A 110 6.25 -6.49 5.79
CA ARG A 110 5.94 -7.82 5.22
C ARG A 110 5.71 -7.79 3.72
N CYS A 111 5.00 -6.77 3.21
CA CYS A 111 4.86 -6.58 1.77
C CYS A 111 6.23 -6.40 1.09
N LEU A 112 7.10 -5.59 1.70
CA LEU A 112 8.46 -5.36 1.20
C LEU A 112 9.31 -6.65 1.20
N ALA A 113 9.11 -7.53 2.17
CA ALA A 113 9.80 -8.82 2.27
C ALA A 113 9.55 -9.76 1.07
N ALA A 114 8.48 -9.55 0.33
CA ALA A 114 8.19 -10.26 -0.92
C ALA A 114 8.98 -9.73 -2.14
N LYS A 115 9.83 -8.70 -1.97
CA LYS A 115 10.57 -8.02 -3.07
C LYS A 115 9.64 -7.53 -4.19
N PRO A 116 8.61 -6.74 -3.87
CA PRO A 116 7.64 -6.33 -4.86
C PRO A 116 8.19 -5.26 -5.82
N LYS A 117 7.64 -5.24 -7.04
CA LYS A 117 7.71 -4.10 -7.97
C LYS A 117 6.57 -3.12 -7.73
N LEU A 118 5.41 -3.65 -7.32
CA LEU A 118 4.20 -2.90 -7.03
C LEU A 118 3.59 -3.34 -5.71
N ILE A 119 3.30 -2.37 -4.83
CA ILE A 119 2.54 -2.59 -3.61
C ILE A 119 1.18 -1.91 -3.77
N LEU A 120 0.10 -2.68 -3.59
CA LEU A 120 -1.26 -2.17 -3.51
C LEU A 120 -1.64 -2.00 -2.03
N LEU A 121 -2.07 -0.80 -1.65
CA LEU A 121 -2.45 -0.44 -0.29
C LEU A 121 -3.93 -0.03 -0.27
N ASP A 122 -4.77 -0.82 0.38
CA ASP A 122 -6.20 -0.52 0.52
C ASP A 122 -6.44 0.21 1.84
N GLU A 123 -6.84 1.47 1.75
CA GLU A 123 -7.08 2.39 2.87
C GLU A 123 -5.98 2.32 3.95
N PRO A 124 -4.71 2.62 3.61
CA PRO A 124 -3.58 2.42 4.53
C PRO A 124 -3.62 3.29 5.77
N PHE A 125 -4.38 4.36 5.77
CA PHE A 125 -4.47 5.33 6.87
C PHE A 125 -5.71 5.17 7.75
N ALA A 126 -6.60 4.23 7.41
CA ALA A 126 -7.85 4.03 8.13
C ALA A 126 -7.62 3.63 9.60
N GLY A 127 -8.23 4.38 10.54
CA GLY A 127 -8.16 4.09 11.97
C GLY A 127 -6.78 4.27 12.61
N ILE A 128 -5.92 5.07 12.00
CA ILE A 128 -4.57 5.39 12.49
C ILE A 128 -4.54 6.82 13.00
N ASP A 129 -3.77 7.08 14.05
CA ASP A 129 -3.59 8.42 14.58
C ASP A 129 -2.77 9.31 13.62
N PRO A 130 -2.98 10.65 13.63
CA PRO A 130 -2.34 11.56 12.68
C PRO A 130 -0.80 11.52 12.69
N LEU A 131 -0.16 11.35 13.85
CA LEU A 131 1.30 11.28 13.93
C LEU A 131 1.83 10.02 13.26
N ALA A 132 1.16 8.89 13.47
CA ALA A 132 1.52 7.64 12.83
C ALA A 132 1.24 7.64 11.30
N ILE A 133 0.26 8.42 10.82
CA ILE A 133 0.02 8.62 9.39
C ILE A 133 1.25 9.27 8.74
N GLU A 134 1.80 10.34 9.33
CA GLU A 134 3.01 10.98 8.79
C GLU A 134 4.21 10.03 8.75
N ASP A 135 4.40 9.21 9.78
CA ASP A 135 5.42 8.17 9.78
C ASP A 135 5.25 7.18 8.62
N ILE A 136 3.99 6.74 8.37
CA ILE A 136 3.69 5.81 7.29
C ILE A 136 3.93 6.48 5.93
N LYS A 137 3.51 7.74 5.73
CA LYS A 137 3.79 8.51 4.52
C LYS A 137 5.29 8.57 4.22
N ASN A 138 6.10 8.88 5.24
CA ASN A 138 7.56 8.91 5.12
C ASN A 138 8.15 7.55 4.71
N VAL A 139 7.61 6.46 5.24
CA VAL A 139 8.01 5.10 4.83
C VAL A 139 7.65 4.85 3.37
N LEU A 140 6.40 5.17 2.95
CA LEU A 140 5.95 4.97 1.58
C LEU A 140 6.78 5.79 0.58
N GLN A 141 7.09 7.05 0.91
CA GLN A 141 7.95 7.88 0.08
C GLN A 141 9.33 7.24 -0.11
N LYS A 142 9.98 6.77 0.97
CA LYS A 142 11.27 6.07 0.88
C LYS A 142 11.22 4.81 0.02
N LEU A 143 10.09 4.09 0.01
CA LEU A 143 9.90 2.93 -0.85
C LEU A 143 9.76 3.34 -2.33
N SER A 144 9.01 4.41 -2.61
CA SER A 144 8.88 4.99 -3.94
C SER A 144 10.23 5.47 -4.48
N ASP A 145 11.03 6.17 -3.67
CA ASP A 145 12.38 6.64 -4.02
C ASP A 145 13.34 5.48 -4.37
N LYS A 146 13.06 4.26 -3.88
CA LYS A 146 13.80 3.04 -4.24
C LYS A 146 13.28 2.36 -5.51
N GLY A 147 12.33 2.97 -6.19
CA GLY A 147 11.75 2.45 -7.44
C GLY A 147 10.63 1.43 -7.25
N ILE A 148 10.05 1.31 -6.04
CA ILE A 148 8.87 0.48 -5.82
C ILE A 148 7.63 1.32 -6.16
N SER A 149 6.84 0.87 -7.12
CA SER A 149 5.56 1.51 -7.43
C SER A 149 4.55 1.26 -6.32
N ILE A 150 3.77 2.28 -5.97
CA ILE A 150 2.77 2.18 -4.90
C ILE A 150 1.43 2.64 -5.46
N LEU A 151 0.41 1.80 -5.33
CA LEU A 151 -0.97 2.13 -5.68
C LEU A 151 -1.80 2.16 -4.39
N ILE A 152 -2.41 3.31 -4.10
CA ILE A 152 -3.18 3.54 -2.88
C ILE A 152 -4.65 3.76 -3.25
N THR A 153 -5.56 3.11 -2.53
CA THR A 153 -6.96 3.56 -2.45
C THR A 153 -7.20 4.16 -1.07
N ASP A 154 -7.90 5.28 -1.03
CA ASP A 154 -8.36 5.86 0.23
C ASP A 154 -9.63 6.68 -0.04
N HIS A 155 -10.41 6.92 1.02
CA HIS A 155 -11.54 7.83 1.00
C HIS A 155 -11.15 9.23 1.51
N ASN A 156 -10.01 9.36 2.20
CA ASN A 156 -9.46 10.63 2.63
C ASN A 156 -8.59 11.23 1.51
N LEU A 157 -9.23 12.04 0.67
CA LEU A 157 -8.55 12.66 -0.47
C LEU A 157 -7.35 13.51 -0.04
N ARG A 158 -7.46 14.26 1.08
CA ARG A 158 -6.39 15.16 1.53
C ARG A 158 -5.11 14.40 1.86
N GLU A 159 -5.25 13.36 2.69
CA GLU A 159 -4.11 12.56 3.13
C GLU A 159 -3.43 11.82 1.98
N THR A 160 -4.22 11.41 0.98
CA THR A 160 -3.73 10.61 -0.13
C THR A 160 -3.10 11.46 -1.23
N ILE A 161 -3.71 12.59 -1.58
CA ILE A 161 -3.22 13.46 -2.67
C ILE A 161 -1.86 14.09 -2.35
N ASP A 162 -1.54 14.23 -1.04
CA ASP A 162 -0.29 14.84 -0.59
C ASP A 162 0.94 13.98 -0.87
N ILE A 163 0.77 12.66 -0.98
CA ILE A 163 1.86 11.70 -1.17
C ILE A 163 1.87 11.05 -2.56
N CYS A 164 0.86 11.30 -3.38
CA CYS A 164 0.75 10.69 -4.70
C CYS A 164 1.26 11.63 -5.79
N ASP A 165 2.12 11.13 -6.67
CA ASP A 165 2.56 11.83 -7.88
C ASP A 165 1.37 12.06 -8.84
N TYR A 166 0.44 11.10 -8.86
CA TYR A 166 -0.73 11.10 -9.72
C TYR A 166 -1.92 10.44 -9.02
N SER A 167 -3.09 11.05 -9.12
CA SER A 167 -4.31 10.55 -8.50
C SER A 167 -5.46 10.45 -9.50
N ILE A 168 -6.31 9.45 -9.29
CA ILE A 168 -7.53 9.22 -10.06
C ILE A 168 -8.71 9.23 -9.11
N VAL A 169 -9.63 10.16 -9.30
CA VAL A 169 -10.85 10.27 -8.49
C VAL A 169 -11.97 9.51 -9.16
N ILE A 170 -12.54 8.53 -8.45
CA ILE A 170 -13.61 7.67 -8.95
C ILE A 170 -14.90 7.98 -8.19
N LYS A 171 -15.99 8.23 -8.94
CA LYS A 171 -17.35 8.38 -8.44
C LYS A 171 -18.29 7.51 -9.26
N ASP A 172 -19.15 6.75 -8.59
CA ASP A 172 -20.19 5.90 -9.22
C ASP A 172 -19.66 5.00 -10.34
N GLY A 173 -18.48 4.40 -10.12
CA GLY A 173 -17.83 3.51 -11.06
C GLY A 173 -17.19 4.18 -12.28
N ARG A 174 -17.12 5.51 -12.30
CA ARG A 174 -16.53 6.29 -13.39
C ARG A 174 -15.41 7.18 -12.88
N ILE A 175 -14.43 7.45 -13.74
CA ILE A 175 -13.41 8.44 -13.45
C ILE A 175 -14.06 9.82 -13.50
N LEU A 176 -14.07 10.52 -12.37
CA LEU A 176 -14.57 11.88 -12.26
C LEU A 176 -13.50 12.87 -12.76
N ASP A 177 -12.27 12.71 -12.25
CA ASP A 177 -11.13 13.54 -12.62
C ASP A 177 -9.82 12.79 -12.32
N LYS A 178 -8.69 13.24 -12.91
CA LYS A 178 -7.39 12.64 -12.70
C LYS A 178 -6.27 13.64 -12.97
N GLY A 179 -5.19 13.56 -12.19
CA GLY A 179 -4.05 14.47 -12.36
C GLY A 179 -3.10 14.43 -11.16
N ASN A 180 -2.14 15.35 -11.16
CA ASN A 180 -1.29 15.61 -10.01
C ASN A 180 -2.06 16.43 -8.95
N LYS A 181 -1.43 16.62 -7.78
CA LYS A 181 -1.98 17.36 -6.65
C LYS A 181 -2.45 18.76 -7.05
N ASP A 182 -1.60 19.54 -7.72
CA ASP A 182 -1.88 20.94 -8.04
C ASP A 182 -3.08 21.08 -8.98
N TYR A 183 -3.21 20.16 -9.94
CA TYR A 183 -4.36 20.12 -10.82
C TYR A 183 -5.64 19.80 -10.06
N LEU A 184 -5.64 18.73 -9.27
CA LEU A 184 -6.85 18.24 -8.60
C LEU A 184 -7.37 19.18 -7.51
N ILE A 185 -6.49 19.86 -6.76
CA ILE A 185 -6.89 20.87 -5.77
C ILE A 185 -7.59 22.04 -6.44
N ASN A 186 -7.22 22.38 -7.67
CA ASN A 186 -7.81 23.49 -8.43
C ASN A 186 -9.01 23.09 -9.30
N SER A 187 -9.26 21.78 -9.46
CA SER A 187 -10.39 21.27 -10.24
C SER A 187 -11.73 21.68 -9.63
N SER A 188 -12.58 22.34 -10.43
CA SER A 188 -13.93 22.73 -10.00
C SER A 188 -14.80 21.52 -9.66
N LEU A 189 -14.65 20.42 -10.41
CA LEU A 189 -15.37 19.16 -10.17
C LEU A 189 -15.00 18.57 -8.78
N ILE A 190 -13.73 18.59 -8.43
CA ILE A 190 -13.26 18.07 -7.13
C ILE A 190 -13.70 18.99 -6.00
N LYS A 191 -13.63 20.30 -6.19
CA LYS A 191 -14.11 21.29 -5.21
C LYS A 191 -15.58 21.09 -4.88
N GLU A 192 -16.42 20.97 -5.88
CA GLU A 192 -17.86 20.77 -5.71
C GLU A 192 -18.20 19.45 -5.00
N GLU A 193 -17.52 18.36 -5.35
CA GLU A 193 -17.87 17.02 -4.90
C GLU A 193 -17.24 16.60 -3.56
N TYR A 194 -16.04 17.06 -3.27
CA TYR A 194 -15.26 16.59 -2.12
C TYR A 194 -14.97 17.68 -1.07
N PHE A 195 -14.86 18.94 -1.48
CA PHE A 195 -14.57 20.01 -0.54
C PHE A 195 -15.82 20.77 -0.14
N GLY A 196 -16.94 20.62 -0.89
CA GLY A 196 -18.20 21.28 -0.61
C GLY A 196 -18.07 22.80 -0.59
N LYS A 197 -19.14 23.50 -0.12
CA LYS A 197 -19.16 24.96 0.02
C LYS A 197 -18.34 25.49 1.22
N VAL A 198 -17.38 24.73 1.74
CA VAL A 198 -16.61 25.06 2.96
C VAL A 198 -15.40 25.95 2.67
N PHE A 199 -15.18 26.34 1.41
CA PHE A 199 -14.05 27.19 1.00
C PHE A 199 -14.51 28.44 0.20
N ASP A 200 -15.71 28.97 0.49
CA ASP A 200 -16.07 30.36 0.12
C ASP A 200 -15.73 31.33 1.23
#